data_3f347590ebe79b2a285653342f7ff614
#
_entry.id   3f347590ebe79b2a285653342f7ff614
#
_cell.length_a   1.000
_cell.length_b   1.000
_cell.length_c   1.000
_cell.angle_alpha   90.00
_cell.angle_beta   90.00
_cell.angle_gamma   90.00
#
_symmetry.space_group_name_H-M   'P 1'
#
loop_
_entity.id
_entity.type
_entity.pdbx_description
1 polymer ?
#
loop_
_entity_poly.entity_id
_entity_poly.type
_entity_poly.pdbx_seq_one_letter_code
_entity_poly.pdbx_strand_id
1 'polypeptide(L)'
;MKYRIIYDFDGQTCNRFWGYLDSVAWAVLNKKKVYILHWDPNIKYFDRLRNSPFVSFPFYSKWLVKHFGDKKAQKYVYWLYDNMFFYWFFNNFRSVFGIIQNVRGWDTRNYTENHQKAGKAVYDLFRPNEEIKEEVDSTFEDARKNADIIVGIHIRKGDYKEWLDGKYYYEDDTYESLLAQMEHLLAPRKIKFFIATNGKVSNEITDNHQVFRIQNGNMAHDLYGLSKCDYIIGPPSTFSKWAALVGFVPLYHVYDVNKPVTVEDLSYENALSPWNN
;
A
#
# COMPACT_ATOMS: atom_id res chain seq x y z
N MET A 1 -5.90 0.00 28.19
CA MET A 1 -6.75 0.41 27.06
C MET A 1 -7.45 -0.82 26.46
N LYS A 2 -8.76 -0.70 26.15
CA LYS A 2 -9.53 -1.79 25.53
C LYS A 2 -9.67 -1.61 24.01
N TYR A 3 -9.69 -0.36 23.53
CA TYR A 3 -9.97 -0.02 22.13
C TYR A 3 -9.06 1.09 21.62
N ARG A 4 -8.73 1.05 20.32
CA ARG A 4 -8.17 2.18 19.57
C ARG A 4 -9.21 2.67 18.56
N ILE A 5 -9.25 3.97 18.33
CA ILE A 5 -10.09 4.60 17.31
C ILE A 5 -9.16 5.37 16.36
N ILE A 6 -9.17 5.00 15.09
CA ILE A 6 -8.53 5.74 14.00
C ILE A 6 -9.60 6.62 13.36
N TYR A 7 -9.40 7.93 13.39
CA TYR A 7 -10.38 8.90 12.90
C TYR A 7 -9.91 9.72 11.70
N ASP A 8 -8.61 9.64 11.37
CA ASP A 8 -8.04 10.24 10.19
C ASP A 8 -7.96 9.24 9.03
N PHE A 9 -7.75 9.80 7.85
CA PHE A 9 -7.49 9.03 6.64
C PHE A 9 -6.80 9.99 5.66
N ASP A 10 -5.60 9.70 5.33
CA ASP A 10 -4.82 10.49 4.41
C ASP A 10 -4.67 9.79 3.07
N GLY A 11 -4.79 10.55 2.00
CA GLY A 11 -4.50 10.11 0.65
C GLY A 11 -5.34 8.93 0.15
N GLN A 12 -4.70 8.08 -0.62
CA GLN A 12 -5.30 6.90 -1.25
C GLN A 12 -5.18 5.66 -0.35
N THR A 13 -5.73 4.52 -0.78
CA THR A 13 -5.86 3.27 -0.02
C THR A 13 -4.58 2.83 0.68
N CYS A 14 -3.43 2.85 0.01
CA CYS A 14 -2.17 2.42 0.63
C CYS A 14 -1.69 3.39 1.72
N ASN A 15 -1.92 4.70 1.57
CA ASN A 15 -1.65 5.65 2.66
C ASN A 15 -2.49 5.29 3.89
N ARG A 16 -3.76 4.95 3.69
CA ARG A 16 -4.67 4.52 4.77
C ARG A 16 -4.22 3.21 5.40
N PHE A 17 -3.76 2.24 4.60
CA PHE A 17 -3.21 0.99 5.13
C PHE A 17 -2.00 1.23 6.03
N TRP A 18 -1.08 2.12 5.62
CA TRP A 18 0.01 2.55 6.48
C TRP A 18 -0.48 3.19 7.78
N GLY A 19 -1.52 4.02 7.72
CA GLY A 19 -2.16 4.61 8.89
C GLY A 19 -2.86 3.59 9.80
N TYR A 20 -3.35 2.49 9.23
CA TYR A 20 -4.04 1.44 10.03
C TYR A 20 -3.05 0.45 10.67
N LEU A 21 -1.91 0.24 10.05
CA LEU A 21 -1.01 -0.88 10.31
C LEU A 21 -0.62 -1.03 11.77
N ASP A 22 -0.11 0.02 12.42
CA ASP A 22 0.32 -0.04 13.82
C ASP A 22 -0.84 -0.41 14.76
N SER A 23 -1.99 0.22 14.55
CA SER A 23 -3.16 0.00 15.41
C SER A 23 -3.80 -1.38 15.20
N VAL A 24 -3.80 -1.89 13.96
CA VAL A 24 -4.28 -3.25 13.66
C VAL A 24 -3.32 -4.28 14.25
N ALA A 25 -2.01 -4.08 14.09
CA ALA A 25 -1.00 -4.94 14.70
C ALA A 25 -1.10 -4.96 16.23
N TRP A 26 -1.26 -3.78 16.86
CA TRP A 26 -1.53 -3.70 18.29
C TRP A 26 -2.79 -4.48 18.70
N ALA A 27 -3.86 -4.38 17.91
CA ALA A 27 -5.11 -5.09 18.20
C ALA A 27 -4.93 -6.62 18.11
N VAL A 28 -4.20 -7.11 17.11
CA VAL A 28 -3.85 -8.54 16.95
C VAL A 28 -3.04 -9.04 18.14
N LEU A 29 -1.94 -8.35 18.48
CA LEU A 29 -1.02 -8.75 19.58
C LEU A 29 -1.70 -8.75 20.93
N ASN A 30 -2.61 -7.83 21.18
CA ASN A 30 -3.25 -7.66 22.48
C ASN A 30 -4.65 -8.31 22.56
N LYS A 31 -5.11 -8.97 21.50
CA LYS A 31 -6.49 -9.50 21.38
C LYS A 31 -7.54 -8.42 21.70
N LYS A 32 -7.34 -7.23 21.15
CA LYS A 32 -8.18 -6.04 21.32
C LYS A 32 -8.88 -5.68 20.02
N LYS A 33 -9.54 -4.54 19.98
CA LYS A 33 -10.26 -4.07 18.80
C LYS A 33 -9.88 -2.66 18.43
N VAL A 34 -9.72 -2.41 17.12
CA VAL A 34 -9.58 -1.09 16.53
C VAL A 34 -10.82 -0.74 15.73
N TYR A 35 -11.30 0.49 15.90
CA TYR A 35 -12.38 1.09 15.11
C TYR A 35 -11.77 2.06 14.12
N ILE A 36 -12.01 1.84 12.83
CA ILE A 36 -11.58 2.71 11.74
C ILE A 36 -12.82 3.48 11.29
N LEU A 37 -12.87 4.78 11.58
CA LEU A 37 -14.07 5.58 11.40
C LEU A 37 -14.34 5.95 9.95
N HIS A 38 -13.36 5.80 9.07
CA HIS A 38 -13.49 6.10 7.67
C HIS A 38 -13.56 4.83 6.82
N TRP A 39 -14.53 4.78 5.92
CA TRP A 39 -14.68 3.69 4.96
C TRP A 39 -13.89 3.98 3.68
N ASP A 40 -12.85 3.20 3.41
CA ASP A 40 -12.17 3.24 2.12
C ASP A 40 -13.01 2.46 1.07
N PRO A 41 -13.33 3.07 -0.10
CA PRO A 41 -14.08 2.38 -1.15
C PRO A 41 -13.45 1.06 -1.63
N ASN A 42 -12.12 0.95 -1.56
CA ASN A 42 -11.38 -0.24 -1.98
C ASN A 42 -11.30 -1.33 -0.91
N ILE A 43 -11.77 -1.07 0.33
CA ILE A 43 -11.79 -2.07 1.39
C ILE A 43 -12.64 -3.30 1.03
N LYS A 44 -13.53 -3.17 0.04
CA LYS A 44 -14.33 -4.26 -0.50
C LYS A 44 -13.50 -5.40 -1.11
N TYR A 45 -12.27 -5.10 -1.51
CA TYR A 45 -11.32 -6.08 -2.05
C TYR A 45 -10.48 -6.78 -0.98
N PHE A 46 -10.65 -6.44 0.31
CA PHE A 46 -9.83 -6.91 1.44
C PHE A 46 -10.72 -7.53 2.53
N ASP A 47 -11.34 -8.65 2.18
CA ASP A 47 -12.33 -9.32 3.05
C ASP A 47 -11.76 -9.75 4.39
N ARG A 48 -10.51 -10.18 4.43
CA ARG A 48 -9.85 -10.60 5.68
C ARG A 48 -9.74 -9.44 6.67
N LEU A 49 -9.38 -8.24 6.19
CA LEU A 49 -9.33 -7.04 7.03
C LEU A 49 -10.74 -6.62 7.45
N ARG A 50 -11.66 -6.57 6.50
CA ARG A 50 -13.04 -6.14 6.71
C ARG A 50 -13.80 -7.01 7.72
N ASN A 51 -13.56 -8.31 7.69
CA ASN A 51 -14.25 -9.30 8.53
C ASN A 51 -13.42 -9.74 9.74
N SER A 52 -12.25 -9.11 9.97
CA SER A 52 -11.37 -9.43 11.08
C SER A 52 -12.05 -9.16 12.43
N PRO A 53 -11.90 -10.05 13.42
CA PRO A 53 -12.41 -9.80 14.78
C PRO A 53 -11.72 -8.62 15.46
N PHE A 54 -10.53 -8.22 14.96
CA PHE A 54 -9.71 -7.15 15.51
C PHE A 54 -10.02 -5.77 14.93
N VAL A 55 -10.76 -5.70 13.80
CA VAL A 55 -11.06 -4.45 13.09
C VAL A 55 -12.56 -4.24 12.99
N SER A 56 -13.01 -3.02 13.10
CA SER A 56 -14.41 -2.65 12.92
C SER A 56 -14.54 -1.35 12.14
N PHE A 57 -15.32 -1.39 11.08
CA PHE A 57 -15.76 -0.22 10.33
C PHE A 57 -17.20 0.10 10.76
N PRO A 58 -17.47 1.23 11.43
CA PRO A 58 -18.84 1.58 11.83
C PRO A 58 -19.77 1.66 10.60
N PHE A 59 -21.01 1.22 10.75
CA PHE A 59 -21.98 1.16 9.64
C PHE A 59 -22.21 2.53 8.98
N TYR A 60 -22.19 3.61 9.73
CA TYR A 60 -22.39 4.97 9.24
C TYR A 60 -21.25 5.43 8.33
N SER A 61 -20.02 4.93 8.50
CA SER A 61 -18.89 5.33 7.67
C SER A 61 -19.09 4.94 6.21
N LYS A 62 -19.57 3.73 5.96
CA LYS A 62 -19.94 3.26 4.62
C LYS A 62 -21.12 4.05 4.05
N TRP A 63 -22.12 4.35 4.88
CA TRP A 63 -23.28 5.14 4.50
C TRP A 63 -22.87 6.57 4.10
N LEU A 64 -22.02 7.24 4.89
CA LEU A 64 -21.50 8.58 4.57
C LEU A 64 -20.76 8.61 3.23
N VAL A 65 -19.85 7.67 3.00
CA VAL A 65 -19.09 7.60 1.74
C VAL A 65 -20.02 7.35 0.55
N LYS A 66 -21.02 6.48 0.71
CA LYS A 66 -22.00 6.18 -0.36
C LYS A 66 -22.83 7.41 -0.75
N HIS A 67 -23.24 8.24 0.22
CA HIS A 67 -24.17 9.36 -0.03
C HIS A 67 -23.46 10.69 -0.32
N PHE A 68 -22.32 10.94 0.28
CA PHE A 68 -21.61 12.23 0.17
C PHE A 68 -20.30 12.14 -0.62
N GLY A 69 -19.87 10.93 -0.97
CA GLY A 69 -18.57 10.68 -1.57
C GLY A 69 -17.43 10.74 -0.55
N ASP A 70 -16.30 10.18 -0.93
CA ASP A 70 -15.13 9.98 -0.07
C ASP A 70 -14.67 11.28 0.60
N LYS A 71 -14.35 12.32 -0.19
CA LYS A 71 -13.83 13.61 0.32
C LYS A 71 -14.77 14.36 1.26
N LYS A 72 -16.10 14.30 1.03
CA LYS A 72 -17.07 14.99 1.91
C LYS A 72 -17.30 14.21 3.20
N ALA A 73 -17.42 12.87 3.11
CA ALA A 73 -17.50 12.01 4.27
C ALA A 73 -16.31 12.21 5.21
N GLN A 74 -15.15 12.35 4.63
CA GLN A 74 -13.91 12.70 5.31
C GLN A 74 -14.03 13.98 6.14
N LYS A 75 -14.35 15.09 5.46
CA LYS A 75 -14.48 16.39 6.13
C LYS A 75 -15.49 16.33 7.28
N TYR A 76 -16.56 15.54 7.15
CA TYR A 76 -17.57 15.40 8.17
C TYR A 76 -17.06 14.66 9.41
N VAL A 77 -16.33 13.55 9.22
CA VAL A 77 -15.70 12.81 10.32
C VAL A 77 -14.64 13.66 11.01
N TYR A 78 -13.80 14.36 10.26
CA TYR A 78 -12.83 15.30 10.82
C TYR A 78 -13.52 16.41 11.62
N TRP A 79 -14.55 17.05 11.07
CA TRP A 79 -15.27 18.10 11.76
C TRP A 79 -15.86 17.62 13.08
N LEU A 80 -16.40 16.39 13.12
CA LEU A 80 -16.92 15.81 14.37
C LEU A 80 -15.82 15.55 15.39
N TYR A 81 -14.62 15.14 14.95
CA TYR A 81 -13.53 14.80 15.86
C TYR A 81 -12.61 15.97 16.20
N ASP A 82 -12.41 16.92 15.28
CA ASP A 82 -11.62 18.13 15.50
C ASP A 82 -12.43 19.26 16.15
N ASN A 83 -13.74 19.11 16.26
CA ASN A 83 -14.53 20.07 17.04
C ASN A 83 -14.05 20.00 18.49
N MET A 84 -13.48 21.12 18.99
CA MET A 84 -12.80 21.20 20.30
C MET A 84 -13.60 20.59 21.45
N PHE A 85 -14.94 20.69 21.41
CA PHE A 85 -15.80 20.12 22.44
C PHE A 85 -15.84 18.59 22.40
N PHE A 86 -15.97 17.99 21.22
CA PHE A 86 -15.97 16.53 21.05
C PHE A 86 -14.58 15.95 21.28
N TYR A 87 -13.52 16.59 20.78
CA TYR A 87 -12.14 16.20 21.02
C TYR A 87 -11.79 16.24 22.50
N TRP A 88 -12.15 17.32 23.21
CA TRP A 88 -11.93 17.46 24.64
C TRP A 88 -12.74 16.44 25.46
N PHE A 89 -14.03 16.28 25.15
CA PHE A 89 -14.92 15.35 25.85
C PHE A 89 -14.48 13.88 25.62
N PHE A 90 -14.17 13.50 24.38
CA PHE A 90 -13.78 12.13 24.06
C PHE A 90 -12.34 11.82 24.49
N ASN A 91 -11.41 12.74 24.42
CA ASN A 91 -10.04 12.51 24.87
C ASN A 91 -9.88 12.56 26.39
N ASN A 92 -10.52 13.51 27.07
CA ASN A 92 -10.37 13.62 28.53
C ASN A 92 -11.27 12.64 29.29
N PHE A 93 -12.52 12.49 28.91
CA PHE A 93 -13.45 11.63 29.64
C PHE A 93 -13.19 10.14 29.42
N ARG A 94 -12.76 9.72 28.24
CA ARG A 94 -12.51 8.31 27.91
C ARG A 94 -11.06 7.88 28.11
N SER A 95 -10.09 8.77 27.92
CA SER A 95 -8.69 8.48 28.23
C SER A 95 -8.42 8.42 29.72
N VAL A 96 -9.14 9.22 30.53
CA VAL A 96 -9.05 9.18 32.00
C VAL A 96 -9.44 7.80 32.56
N PHE A 97 -10.40 7.10 31.93
CA PHE A 97 -10.75 5.72 32.32
C PHE A 97 -9.92 4.63 31.61
N GLY A 98 -8.94 5.00 30.80
CA GLY A 98 -8.04 4.05 30.10
C GLY A 98 -8.76 3.08 29.15
N ILE A 99 -9.98 3.41 28.69
CA ILE A 99 -10.80 2.52 27.87
C ILE A 99 -10.52 2.71 26.38
N ILE A 100 -10.38 3.94 25.90
CA ILE A 100 -10.22 4.28 24.49
C ILE A 100 -8.99 5.12 24.27
N GLN A 101 -8.25 4.82 23.20
CA GLN A 101 -7.19 5.65 22.67
C GLN A 101 -7.61 6.15 21.27
N ASN A 102 -7.68 7.46 21.09
CA ASN A 102 -7.79 8.06 19.77
C ASN A 102 -6.40 8.10 19.13
N VAL A 103 -6.33 7.71 17.87
CA VAL A 103 -5.07 7.61 17.12
C VAL A 103 -5.23 8.34 15.79
N ARG A 104 -4.29 9.22 15.48
CA ARG A 104 -4.08 9.68 14.10
C ARG A 104 -3.20 8.63 13.41
N GLY A 105 -3.81 7.86 12.55
CA GLY A 105 -3.15 6.72 11.92
C GLY A 105 -1.94 7.15 11.10
N TRP A 106 -2.05 8.27 10.38
CA TRP A 106 -0.94 8.80 9.58
C TRP A 106 0.29 9.18 10.43
N ASP A 107 0.10 9.65 11.64
CA ASP A 107 1.21 9.96 12.54
C ASP A 107 1.96 8.71 13.02
N THR A 108 1.29 7.55 12.99
CA THR A 108 1.86 6.26 13.39
C THR A 108 2.42 5.44 12.23
N ARG A 109 2.40 5.94 11.00
CA ARG A 109 2.82 5.22 9.78
C ARG A 109 4.27 4.72 9.80
N ASN A 110 5.12 5.38 10.59
CA ASN A 110 6.52 5.00 10.77
C ASN A 110 6.76 4.09 11.99
N TYR A 111 5.70 3.71 12.73
CA TYR A 111 5.81 2.84 13.89
C TYR A 111 5.91 1.39 13.44
N THR A 112 7.06 0.78 13.64
CA THR A 112 7.35 -0.57 13.13
C THR A 112 7.26 -1.66 14.19
N GLU A 113 7.34 -1.31 15.48
CA GLU A 113 7.44 -2.28 16.56
C GLU A 113 6.28 -3.27 16.62
N ASN A 114 5.03 -2.79 16.54
CA ASN A 114 3.87 -3.67 16.64
C ASN A 114 3.74 -4.58 15.42
N HIS A 115 3.88 -4.02 14.20
CA HIS A 115 3.68 -4.85 13.01
C HIS A 115 4.85 -5.81 12.76
N GLN A 116 6.08 -5.48 13.14
CA GLN A 116 7.19 -6.43 13.10
C GLN A 116 6.98 -7.57 14.10
N LYS A 117 6.51 -7.30 15.32
CA LYS A 117 6.15 -8.32 16.31
C LYS A 117 4.98 -9.20 15.88
N ALA A 118 3.94 -8.60 15.27
CA ALA A 118 2.80 -9.34 14.76
C ALA A 118 3.15 -10.14 13.50
N GLY A 119 4.13 -9.68 12.73
CA GLY A 119 4.66 -10.33 11.55
C GLY A 119 3.59 -10.67 10.51
N LYS A 120 3.70 -11.86 9.93
CA LYS A 120 2.81 -12.33 8.88
C LYS A 120 1.32 -12.30 9.26
N ALA A 121 0.99 -12.51 10.54
CA ALA A 121 -0.40 -12.54 11.00
C ALA A 121 -1.15 -11.23 10.74
N VAL A 122 -0.47 -10.08 10.85
CA VAL A 122 -1.09 -8.79 10.52
C VAL A 122 -1.07 -8.51 9.02
N TYR A 123 -0.01 -8.89 8.31
CA TYR A 123 0.07 -8.66 6.86
C TYR A 123 -0.96 -9.48 6.09
N ASP A 124 -1.25 -10.70 6.54
CA ASP A 124 -2.28 -11.56 5.96
C ASP A 124 -3.70 -10.97 6.06
N LEU A 125 -3.98 -10.09 7.01
CA LEU A 125 -5.24 -9.38 7.08
C LEU A 125 -5.44 -8.40 5.90
N PHE A 126 -4.36 -7.86 5.37
CA PHE A 126 -4.37 -6.92 4.26
C PHE A 126 -4.20 -7.58 2.88
N ARG A 127 -4.30 -8.89 2.79
CA ARG A 127 -4.35 -9.58 1.50
C ARG A 127 -5.70 -9.37 0.84
N PRO A 128 -5.74 -9.30 -0.50
CA PRO A 128 -7.00 -9.21 -1.20
C PRO A 128 -7.85 -10.49 -1.02
N ASN A 129 -9.10 -10.43 -1.44
CA ASN A 129 -10.01 -11.58 -1.44
C ASN A 129 -9.48 -12.71 -2.33
N GLU A 130 -10.02 -13.92 -2.14
CA GLU A 130 -9.49 -15.12 -2.81
C GLU A 130 -9.63 -15.06 -4.33
N GLU A 131 -10.68 -14.45 -4.88
CA GLU A 131 -10.87 -14.27 -6.31
C GLU A 131 -9.69 -13.53 -6.96
N ILE A 132 -9.35 -12.35 -6.42
CA ILE A 132 -8.20 -11.56 -6.89
C ILE A 132 -6.90 -12.33 -6.72
N LYS A 133 -6.78 -13.04 -5.59
CA LYS A 133 -5.58 -13.82 -5.29
C LYS A 133 -5.38 -14.94 -6.31
N GLU A 134 -6.42 -15.70 -6.63
CA GLU A 134 -6.37 -16.81 -7.59
C GLU A 134 -6.02 -16.32 -8.99
N GLU A 135 -6.60 -15.21 -9.45
CA GLU A 135 -6.29 -14.62 -10.76
C GLU A 135 -4.82 -14.19 -10.86
N VAL A 136 -4.31 -13.52 -9.82
CA VAL A 136 -2.91 -13.10 -9.80
C VAL A 136 -1.98 -14.30 -9.69
N ASP A 137 -2.25 -15.24 -8.79
CA ASP A 137 -1.41 -16.42 -8.59
C ASP A 137 -1.31 -17.24 -9.89
N SER A 138 -2.43 -17.46 -10.59
CA SER A 138 -2.45 -18.16 -11.89
C SER A 138 -1.61 -17.44 -12.95
N THR A 139 -1.75 -16.12 -13.04
CA THR A 139 -0.96 -15.31 -14.00
C THR A 139 0.53 -15.38 -13.70
N PHE A 140 0.91 -15.34 -12.41
CA PHE A 140 2.30 -15.45 -11.99
C PHE A 140 2.87 -16.85 -12.19
N GLU A 141 2.10 -17.92 -11.98
CA GLU A 141 2.49 -19.28 -12.30
C GLU A 141 2.82 -19.44 -13.79
N ASP A 142 1.99 -18.88 -14.67
CA ASP A 142 2.26 -18.88 -16.11
C ASP A 142 3.49 -18.05 -16.48
N ALA A 143 3.67 -16.89 -15.88
CA ALA A 143 4.85 -16.05 -16.13
C ALA A 143 6.14 -16.76 -15.71
N ARG A 144 6.14 -17.47 -14.57
CA ARG A 144 7.31 -18.19 -14.02
C ARG A 144 7.71 -19.42 -14.82
N LYS A 145 6.85 -19.97 -15.68
CA LYS A 145 7.25 -21.10 -16.58
C LYS A 145 8.42 -20.73 -17.49
N ASN A 146 8.57 -19.44 -17.82
CA ASN A 146 9.57 -18.93 -18.75
C ASN A 146 10.43 -17.79 -18.17
N ALA A 147 10.47 -17.66 -16.84
CA ALA A 147 11.26 -16.65 -16.15
C ALA A 147 11.88 -17.21 -14.88
N ASP A 148 13.15 -16.90 -14.64
CA ASP A 148 13.85 -17.20 -13.40
C ASP A 148 13.53 -16.16 -12.34
N ILE A 149 13.29 -14.90 -12.78
CA ILE A 149 13.03 -13.73 -11.93
C ILE A 149 11.86 -12.94 -12.51
N ILE A 150 10.97 -12.48 -11.62
CA ILE A 150 9.94 -11.49 -11.94
C ILE A 150 10.26 -10.19 -11.20
N VAL A 151 10.46 -9.12 -11.97
CA VAL A 151 10.66 -7.76 -11.43
C VAL A 151 9.38 -6.98 -11.57
N GLY A 152 8.86 -6.46 -10.48
CA GLY A 152 7.71 -5.56 -10.45
C GLY A 152 8.11 -4.13 -10.80
N ILE A 153 7.56 -3.59 -11.87
CA ILE A 153 7.75 -2.19 -12.25
C ILE A 153 6.49 -1.41 -11.86
N HIS A 154 6.65 -0.49 -10.90
CA HIS A 154 5.57 0.42 -10.54
C HIS A 154 5.68 1.69 -11.38
N ILE A 155 4.78 1.85 -12.35
CA ILE A 155 4.69 3.03 -13.22
C ILE A 155 3.62 3.96 -12.68
N ARG A 156 4.01 5.11 -12.14
CA ARG A 156 3.09 6.08 -11.60
C ARG A 156 2.94 7.27 -12.53
N LYS A 157 1.77 7.41 -13.11
CA LYS A 157 1.36 8.51 -13.98
C LYS A 157 0.29 9.35 -13.24
N GLY A 158 -0.63 9.94 -13.94
CA GLY A 158 -1.81 10.63 -13.40
C GLY A 158 -1.44 11.73 -12.39
N ASP A 159 -1.77 11.52 -11.13
CA ASP A 159 -1.58 12.48 -10.03
C ASP A 159 -0.12 12.86 -9.75
N TYR A 160 0.85 12.04 -10.16
CA TYR A 160 2.28 12.35 -9.98
C TYR A 160 2.76 13.51 -10.87
N LYS A 161 2.02 13.82 -11.94
CA LYS A 161 2.34 14.97 -12.78
C LYS A 161 2.25 16.29 -12.02
N GLU A 162 1.37 16.37 -11.03
CA GLU A 162 1.17 17.55 -10.19
C GLU A 162 1.76 17.40 -8.78
N TRP A 163 1.94 16.16 -8.32
CA TRP A 163 2.47 15.90 -6.99
C TRP A 163 3.94 16.28 -6.88
N LEU A 164 4.28 17.15 -5.92
CA LEU A 164 5.61 17.75 -5.73
C LEU A 164 6.16 18.35 -7.04
N ASP A 165 5.32 19.09 -7.77
CA ASP A 165 5.67 19.73 -9.04
C ASP A 165 6.22 18.74 -10.10
N GLY A 166 5.73 17.50 -10.08
CA GLY A 166 6.13 16.44 -11.00
C GLY A 166 7.50 15.82 -10.73
N LYS A 167 8.13 16.10 -9.59
CA LYS A 167 9.48 15.62 -9.25
C LYS A 167 9.70 14.12 -9.48
N TYR A 168 8.69 13.30 -9.25
CA TYR A 168 8.74 11.85 -9.38
C TYR A 168 7.81 11.32 -10.49
N TYR A 169 7.40 12.21 -11.39
CA TYR A 169 6.73 11.82 -12.62
C TYR A 169 7.78 11.50 -13.67
N TYR A 170 7.90 10.23 -14.02
CA TYR A 170 8.87 9.78 -15.01
C TYR A 170 8.16 9.48 -16.34
N GLU A 171 8.81 9.85 -17.43
CA GLU A 171 8.38 9.52 -18.78
C GLU A 171 8.71 8.05 -19.11
N ASP A 172 8.20 7.57 -20.22
CA ASP A 172 8.30 6.14 -20.56
C ASP A 172 9.73 5.73 -20.89
N ASP A 173 10.54 6.61 -21.47
CA ASP A 173 11.98 6.40 -21.70
C ASP A 173 12.80 6.14 -20.43
N THR A 174 12.41 6.79 -19.33
CA THR A 174 13.01 6.51 -18.02
C THR A 174 12.70 5.08 -17.57
N TYR A 175 11.45 4.62 -17.72
CA TYR A 175 11.10 3.26 -17.39
C TYR A 175 11.79 2.24 -18.30
N GLU A 176 11.87 2.52 -19.60
CA GLU A 176 12.63 1.71 -20.57
C GLU A 176 14.09 1.53 -20.11
N SER A 177 14.74 2.61 -19.74
CA SER A 177 16.10 2.58 -19.21
C SER A 177 16.21 1.76 -17.93
N LEU A 178 15.23 1.85 -17.02
CA LEU A 178 15.22 1.06 -15.77
C LEU A 178 15.05 -0.44 -16.04
N LEU A 179 14.20 -0.82 -17.00
CA LEU A 179 14.03 -2.22 -17.38
C LEU A 179 15.33 -2.78 -17.97
N ALA A 180 15.95 -2.06 -18.89
CA ALA A 180 17.24 -2.43 -19.49
C ALA A 180 18.35 -2.57 -18.43
N GLN A 181 18.43 -1.68 -17.47
CA GLN A 181 19.37 -1.77 -16.35
C GLN A 181 19.14 -3.03 -15.51
N MET A 182 17.87 -3.37 -15.21
CA MET A 182 17.54 -4.58 -14.45
C MET A 182 17.90 -5.85 -15.21
N GLU A 183 17.67 -5.89 -16.53
CA GLU A 183 18.11 -7.02 -17.38
C GLU A 183 19.62 -7.19 -17.36
N HIS A 184 20.36 -6.10 -17.47
CA HIS A 184 21.82 -6.14 -17.40
C HIS A 184 22.32 -6.58 -16.00
N LEU A 185 21.72 -6.01 -14.93
CA LEU A 185 22.10 -6.27 -13.55
C LEU A 185 21.90 -7.73 -13.13
N LEU A 186 20.82 -8.34 -13.61
CA LEU A 186 20.42 -9.69 -13.21
C LEU A 186 20.81 -10.78 -14.22
N ALA A 187 21.53 -10.42 -15.31
CA ALA A 187 22.04 -11.37 -16.28
C ALA A 187 22.95 -12.43 -15.62
N PRO A 188 22.95 -13.71 -16.07
CA PRO A 188 22.28 -14.24 -17.27
C PRO A 188 20.86 -14.80 -17.01
N ARG A 189 20.18 -14.43 -15.94
CA ARG A 189 18.86 -14.94 -15.60
C ARG A 189 17.79 -14.42 -16.54
N LYS A 190 16.79 -15.27 -16.84
CA LYS A 190 15.63 -14.88 -17.63
C LYS A 190 14.67 -14.05 -16.79
N ILE A 191 14.42 -12.81 -17.21
CA ILE A 191 13.58 -11.87 -16.50
C ILE A 191 12.26 -11.67 -17.21
N LYS A 192 11.18 -11.56 -16.45
CA LYS A 192 9.92 -10.95 -16.87
C LYS A 192 9.57 -9.80 -15.96
N PHE A 193 8.92 -8.78 -16.52
CA PHE A 193 8.49 -7.62 -15.78
C PHE A 193 6.98 -7.63 -15.56
N PHE A 194 6.56 -7.57 -14.29
CA PHE A 194 5.17 -7.33 -13.95
C PHE A 194 4.93 -5.82 -13.87
N ILE A 195 4.02 -5.30 -14.71
CA ILE A 195 3.72 -3.86 -14.74
C ILE A 195 2.49 -3.57 -13.90
N ALA A 196 2.66 -2.76 -12.85
CA ALA A 196 1.60 -2.14 -12.05
C ALA A 196 1.54 -0.65 -12.37
N THR A 197 0.39 -0.16 -12.87
CA THR A 197 0.29 1.24 -13.30
C THR A 197 -1.11 1.81 -13.20
N ASN A 198 -1.21 3.12 -12.93
CA ASN A 198 -2.45 3.89 -13.02
C ASN A 198 -2.60 4.68 -14.34
N GLY A 199 -1.78 4.38 -15.34
CA GLY A 199 -1.78 5.05 -16.62
C GLY A 199 -1.56 4.11 -17.82
N LYS A 200 -1.40 4.72 -18.99
CA LYS A 200 -0.98 3.99 -20.19
C LYS A 200 0.52 3.75 -20.16
N VAL A 201 0.95 2.68 -20.75
CA VAL A 201 2.35 2.29 -20.95
C VAL A 201 2.62 2.36 -22.45
N SER A 202 3.79 2.85 -22.86
CA SER A 202 4.18 2.92 -24.28
C SER A 202 4.34 1.53 -24.86
N ASN A 203 4.18 1.44 -26.20
CA ASN A 203 4.43 0.21 -26.92
C ASN A 203 5.93 -0.17 -26.88
N GLU A 204 6.83 0.80 -26.79
CA GLU A 204 8.28 0.52 -26.69
C GLU A 204 8.60 -0.40 -25.52
N ILE A 205 8.04 -0.11 -24.34
CA ILE A 205 8.23 -0.97 -23.15
C ILE A 205 7.70 -2.38 -23.42
N THR A 206 6.54 -2.52 -24.09
CA THR A 206 5.93 -3.83 -24.33
C THR A 206 6.60 -4.61 -25.45
N ASP A 207 7.22 -3.94 -26.39
CA ASP A 207 7.86 -4.56 -27.57
C ASP A 207 9.32 -4.96 -27.29
N ASN A 208 10.03 -4.18 -26.45
CA ASN A 208 11.45 -4.39 -26.17
C ASN A 208 11.70 -5.33 -24.99
N HIS A 209 10.75 -5.47 -24.07
CA HIS A 209 10.91 -6.26 -22.84
C HIS A 209 9.86 -7.34 -22.68
N GLN A 210 10.19 -8.40 -21.95
CA GLN A 210 9.24 -9.45 -21.59
C GLN A 210 8.34 -8.97 -20.44
N VAL A 211 7.23 -8.32 -20.79
CA VAL A 211 6.29 -7.75 -19.82
C VAL A 211 4.99 -8.51 -19.72
N PHE A 212 4.32 -8.44 -18.57
CA PHE A 212 2.97 -8.94 -18.39
C PHE A 212 2.19 -8.09 -17.36
N ARG A 213 0.88 -8.21 -17.40
CA ARG A 213 -0.05 -7.51 -16.50
C ARG A 213 -1.27 -8.39 -16.21
N ILE A 214 -1.98 -8.10 -15.14
CA ILE A 214 -3.32 -8.67 -14.93
C ILE A 214 -4.31 -7.95 -15.86
N GLN A 215 -4.94 -8.69 -16.76
CA GLN A 215 -5.92 -8.14 -17.68
C GLN A 215 -7.17 -7.71 -16.92
N ASN A 216 -7.67 -6.49 -17.18
CA ASN A 216 -8.82 -5.90 -16.48
C ASN A 216 -8.66 -5.82 -14.96
N GLY A 217 -7.43 -5.91 -14.46
CA GLY A 217 -7.12 -5.81 -13.05
C GLY A 217 -7.45 -4.42 -12.45
N ASN A 218 -7.63 -4.38 -11.15
CA ASN A 218 -7.79 -3.16 -10.39
C ASN A 218 -6.59 -2.97 -9.43
N MET A 219 -6.62 -1.91 -8.62
CA MET A 219 -5.52 -1.59 -7.71
C MET A 219 -5.14 -2.74 -6.75
N ALA A 220 -6.08 -3.62 -6.38
CA ALA A 220 -5.77 -4.73 -5.49
C ALA A 220 -5.03 -5.88 -6.22
N HIS A 221 -5.30 -6.08 -7.51
CA HIS A 221 -4.53 -6.98 -8.38
C HIS A 221 -3.08 -6.49 -8.52
N ASP A 222 -2.90 -5.20 -8.85
CA ASP A 222 -1.57 -4.61 -9.00
C ASP A 222 -0.78 -4.66 -7.69
N LEU A 223 -1.43 -4.34 -6.58
CA LEU A 223 -0.82 -4.37 -5.25
C LEU A 223 -0.36 -5.77 -4.85
N TYR A 224 -1.24 -6.76 -5.07
CA TYR A 224 -0.91 -8.16 -4.76
C TYR A 224 0.12 -8.72 -5.76
N GLY A 225 0.01 -8.39 -7.04
CA GLY A 225 1.00 -8.77 -8.04
C GLY A 225 2.41 -8.27 -7.71
N LEU A 226 2.55 -6.98 -7.35
CA LEU A 226 3.85 -6.47 -6.88
C LEU A 226 4.38 -7.26 -5.67
N SER A 227 3.51 -7.67 -4.75
CA SER A 227 3.93 -8.45 -3.57
C SER A 227 4.36 -9.90 -3.90
N LYS A 228 4.19 -10.36 -5.14
CA LYS A 228 4.60 -11.69 -5.65
C LYS A 228 5.89 -11.65 -6.46
N CYS A 229 6.40 -10.45 -6.75
CA CYS A 229 7.64 -10.26 -7.48
C CYS A 229 8.87 -10.61 -6.64
N ASP A 230 10.01 -10.83 -7.30
CA ASP A 230 11.29 -11.06 -6.63
C ASP A 230 11.98 -9.73 -6.27
N TYR A 231 11.69 -8.66 -7.03
CA TYR A 231 12.13 -7.29 -6.81
C TYR A 231 11.04 -6.31 -7.20
N ILE A 232 11.02 -5.13 -6.59
CA ILE A 232 10.14 -4.02 -6.99
C ILE A 232 10.99 -2.78 -7.25
N ILE A 233 10.74 -2.09 -8.36
CA ILE A 233 11.38 -0.83 -8.70
C ILE A 233 10.35 0.19 -9.23
N GLY A 234 10.56 1.46 -8.95
CA GLY A 234 9.71 2.55 -9.44
C GLY A 234 9.86 3.83 -8.63
N PRO A 235 9.05 4.86 -8.88
CA PRO A 235 9.11 6.10 -8.12
C PRO A 235 8.72 5.90 -6.65
N PRO A 236 9.12 6.80 -5.74
CA PRO A 236 8.69 6.77 -4.34
C PRO A 236 7.17 6.73 -4.21
N SER A 237 6.65 5.65 -3.62
CA SER A 237 5.19 5.48 -3.49
C SER A 237 4.83 4.58 -2.30
N THR A 238 3.80 4.99 -1.57
CA THR A 238 3.19 4.14 -0.52
C THR A 238 2.65 2.83 -1.07
N PHE A 239 2.29 2.80 -2.35
CA PHE A 239 1.74 1.62 -3.03
C PHE A 239 2.81 0.51 -3.18
N SER A 240 3.92 0.81 -3.85
CA SER A 240 5.03 -0.13 -4.02
C SER A 240 5.68 -0.52 -2.69
N LYS A 241 5.80 0.46 -1.77
CA LYS A 241 6.32 0.20 -0.43
C LYS A 241 5.42 -0.73 0.38
N TRP A 242 4.09 -0.58 0.27
CA TRP A 242 3.15 -1.50 0.90
C TRP A 242 3.26 -2.91 0.34
N ALA A 243 3.30 -3.06 -1.00
CA ALA A 243 3.48 -4.34 -1.65
C ALA A 243 4.77 -5.04 -1.20
N ALA A 244 5.87 -4.29 -1.17
CA ALA A 244 7.17 -4.77 -0.70
C ALA A 244 7.11 -5.24 0.76
N LEU A 245 6.46 -4.47 1.65
CA LEU A 245 6.31 -4.82 3.06
C LEU A 245 5.57 -6.15 3.24
N VAL A 246 4.38 -6.28 2.65
CA VAL A 246 3.52 -7.46 2.89
C VAL A 246 3.98 -8.70 2.12
N GLY A 247 4.73 -8.51 1.02
CA GLY A 247 5.32 -9.56 0.21
C GLY A 247 6.72 -9.99 0.65
N PHE A 248 7.36 -9.25 1.55
CA PHE A 248 8.78 -9.40 1.91
C PHE A 248 9.70 -9.25 0.68
N VAL A 249 9.36 -8.33 -0.23
CA VAL A 249 10.06 -8.13 -1.50
C VAL A 249 11.07 -7.01 -1.39
N PRO A 250 12.33 -7.19 -1.81
CA PRO A 250 13.31 -6.12 -1.96
C PRO A 250 12.77 -5.01 -2.87
N LEU A 251 12.93 -3.77 -2.43
CA LEU A 251 12.38 -2.58 -3.08
C LEU A 251 13.48 -1.57 -3.36
N TYR A 252 13.44 -0.96 -4.54
CA TYR A 252 14.19 0.25 -4.84
C TYR A 252 13.26 1.37 -5.29
N HIS A 253 13.22 2.46 -4.53
CA HIS A 253 12.58 3.69 -4.97
C HIS A 253 13.60 4.57 -5.70
N VAL A 254 13.36 4.82 -6.96
CA VAL A 254 14.19 5.69 -7.80
C VAL A 254 13.92 7.14 -7.39
N TYR A 255 14.86 7.75 -6.71
CA TYR A 255 14.82 9.17 -6.34
C TYR A 255 15.61 10.04 -7.31
N ASP A 256 16.62 9.48 -7.95
CA ASP A 256 17.46 10.12 -8.98
C ASP A 256 17.56 9.18 -10.19
N VAL A 257 16.97 9.58 -11.29
CA VAL A 257 16.93 8.83 -12.55
C VAL A 257 18.30 8.73 -13.25
N ASN A 258 19.25 9.59 -12.87
CA ASN A 258 20.61 9.59 -13.43
C ASN A 258 21.55 8.63 -12.67
N LYS A 259 21.11 8.13 -11.51
CA LYS A 259 21.88 7.13 -10.75
C LYS A 259 21.61 5.74 -11.31
N PRO A 260 22.64 5.01 -11.76
CA PRO A 260 22.47 3.60 -12.14
C PRO A 260 21.96 2.74 -10.99
N VAL A 261 21.11 1.77 -11.30
CA VAL A 261 20.61 0.79 -10.32
C VAL A 261 21.72 -0.20 -9.98
N THR A 262 21.90 -0.49 -8.69
CA THR A 262 22.86 -1.50 -8.21
C THR A 262 22.16 -2.57 -7.39
N VAL A 263 22.83 -3.69 -7.15
CA VAL A 263 22.26 -4.79 -6.32
C VAL A 263 22.01 -4.33 -4.89
N GLU A 264 22.86 -3.45 -4.37
CA GLU A 264 22.76 -2.89 -3.02
C GLU A 264 21.55 -1.97 -2.85
N ASP A 265 21.07 -1.37 -3.93
CA ASP A 265 19.85 -0.55 -3.92
C ASP A 265 18.59 -1.40 -3.70
N LEU A 266 18.62 -2.68 -4.08
CA LEU A 266 17.50 -3.63 -3.99
C LEU A 266 17.47 -4.26 -2.58
N SER A 267 16.80 -3.62 -1.64
CA SER A 267 16.77 -4.09 -0.24
C SER A 267 15.35 -4.11 0.33
N TYR A 268 15.04 -5.14 1.12
CA TYR A 268 13.81 -5.18 1.90
C TYR A 268 13.79 -4.11 3.01
N GLU A 269 14.94 -3.69 3.51
CA GLU A 269 15.06 -2.59 4.47
C GLU A 269 14.42 -1.29 3.96
N ASN A 270 14.39 -1.08 2.63
CA ASN A 270 13.70 0.06 2.02
C ASN A 270 12.19 0.04 2.27
N ALA A 271 11.57 -1.15 2.44
CA ALA A 271 10.17 -1.27 2.81
C ALA A 271 9.92 -0.92 4.29
N LEU A 272 10.89 -1.12 5.14
CA LEU A 272 10.82 -0.85 6.59
C LEU A 272 11.26 0.58 6.95
N SER A 273 12.04 1.23 6.10
CA SER A 273 12.59 2.56 6.36
C SER A 273 11.48 3.59 6.65
N PRO A 274 11.68 4.57 7.53
CA PRO A 274 10.74 5.65 7.73
C PRO A 274 10.45 6.41 6.42
N TRP A 275 9.26 6.99 6.32
CA TRP A 275 8.96 7.95 5.26
C TRP A 275 9.73 9.24 5.56
N ASN A 276 10.66 9.58 4.68
CA ASN A 276 11.28 10.90 4.69
C ASN A 276 10.25 11.88 4.09
N ASN A 277 9.87 12.89 4.85
CA ASN A 277 8.98 13.97 4.40
C ASN A 277 9.71 14.89 3.44
#